data_01fdfc71313edca298ad069859f93bce
#
_entry.id   01fdfc71313edca298ad069859f93bce
#
_cell.length_a   1.000
_cell.length_b   1.000
_cell.length_c   1.000
_cell.angle_alpha   90.00
_cell.angle_beta   90.00
_cell.angle_gamma   90.00
#
_symmetry.space_group_name_H-M   'P 1'
#
loop_
_entity.id
_entity.type
_entity.pdbx_description
1 polymer ?
#
loop_
_entity_poly.entity_id
_entity_poly.type
_entity_poly.pdbx_seq_one_letter_code
_entity_poly.pdbx_strand_id
1 'polypeptide(L)'
;IELVPSEELPTLTYGEPIPQKYIRQFEINENGLVLLPKSAVLAVSAEEIYMPQGYMGLLQTKGSLARMLVSLHFSDGQVDSGFRGHITFEIFNASDFKICIRKLNKVGNLYVFKASTKKHKLYSGRYSHSTVPTLQVPYV
;
A
#
# COMPACT_ATOMS: atom_id res chain seq x y z
N ILE A 1 1.03 -2.37 -8.81
CA ILE A 1 1.05 -1.20 -9.71
C ILE A 1 2.38 -0.49 -9.55
N GLU A 2 2.99 -0.11 -10.66
CA GLU A 2 4.12 0.81 -10.74
C GLU A 2 3.70 2.07 -11.49
N LEU A 3 4.27 3.21 -11.09
CA LEU A 3 4.22 4.44 -11.87
C LEU A 3 5.52 4.54 -12.67
N VAL A 4 5.39 4.52 -13.99
CA VAL A 4 6.55 4.52 -14.90
C VAL A 4 6.55 5.83 -15.68
N PRO A 5 7.48 6.75 -15.38
CA PRO A 5 7.59 8.00 -16.12
C PRO A 5 8.07 7.75 -17.55
N SER A 6 7.69 8.62 -18.47
CA SER A 6 8.27 8.71 -19.81
C SER A 6 9.69 9.29 -19.75
N GLU A 7 10.41 9.34 -20.90
CA GLU A 7 11.76 9.93 -20.99
C GLU A 7 11.82 11.39 -20.49
N GLU A 8 10.75 12.16 -20.70
CA GLU A 8 10.55 13.46 -20.09
C GLU A 8 9.86 13.25 -18.74
N LEU A 9 10.45 13.72 -17.64
CA LEU A 9 9.85 13.63 -16.30
C LEU A 9 8.52 14.39 -16.24
N PRO A 10 7.37 13.73 -16.39
CA PRO A 10 6.06 14.41 -16.40
C PRO A 10 5.70 14.86 -15.00
N THR A 11 5.01 15.98 -14.93
CA THR A 11 4.40 16.42 -13.66
C THR A 11 3.05 15.75 -13.48
N LEU A 12 2.85 15.15 -12.30
CA LEU A 12 1.54 14.69 -11.84
C LEU A 12 0.98 15.69 -10.84
N THR A 13 -0.27 16.07 -10.99
CA THR A 13 -0.95 16.98 -10.07
C THR A 13 -1.72 16.20 -9.01
N TYR A 14 -1.49 16.51 -7.74
CA TYR A 14 -2.24 15.90 -6.65
C TYR A 14 -3.73 16.23 -6.77
N GLY A 15 -4.58 15.21 -6.68
CA GLY A 15 -6.03 15.35 -6.83
C GLY A 15 -6.54 15.20 -8.26
N GLU A 16 -5.66 15.07 -9.25
CA GLU A 16 -6.01 14.80 -10.66
C GLU A 16 -5.80 13.33 -11.02
N PRO A 17 -6.50 12.79 -12.04
CA PRO A 17 -6.28 11.43 -12.50
C PRO A 17 -4.86 11.22 -13.01
N ILE A 18 -4.22 10.12 -12.62
CA ILE A 18 -2.93 9.72 -13.20
C ILE A 18 -3.18 9.16 -14.60
N PRO A 19 -2.54 9.70 -15.66
CA PRO A 19 -2.71 9.19 -17.02
C PRO A 19 -2.35 7.70 -17.11
N GLN A 20 -3.20 6.91 -17.78
CA GLN A 20 -3.05 5.46 -17.90
C GLN A 20 -1.70 5.05 -18.51
N LYS A 21 -1.14 5.85 -19.40
CA LYS A 21 0.18 5.60 -20.02
C LYS A 21 1.35 5.51 -19.02
N TYR A 22 1.17 6.04 -17.80
CA TYR A 22 2.18 5.98 -16.72
C TYR A 22 1.90 4.85 -15.73
N ILE A 23 0.82 4.10 -15.89
CA ILE A 23 0.43 3.04 -14.97
C ILE A 23 0.80 1.69 -15.59
N ARG A 24 1.65 0.94 -14.91
CA ARG A 24 1.91 -0.46 -15.23
C ARG A 24 1.33 -1.36 -14.15
N GLN A 25 0.34 -2.15 -14.52
CA GLN A 25 -0.28 -3.13 -13.63
C GLN A 25 0.16 -4.54 -14.03
N PHE A 26 0.47 -5.37 -13.04
CA PHE A 26 0.88 -6.76 -13.23
C PHE A 26 0.53 -7.60 -12.02
N GLU A 27 0.44 -8.91 -12.22
CA GLU A 27 0.26 -9.87 -11.13
C GLU A 27 1.61 -10.43 -10.70
N ILE A 28 1.74 -10.69 -9.39
CA ILE A 28 2.91 -11.38 -8.85
C ILE A 28 2.80 -12.86 -9.23
N ASN A 29 3.70 -13.32 -10.06
CA ASN A 29 3.80 -14.71 -10.50
C ASN A 29 4.64 -15.56 -9.52
N GLU A 30 4.96 -16.80 -9.90
CA GLU A 30 5.73 -17.75 -9.09
C GLU A 30 7.16 -17.25 -8.79
N ASN A 31 7.74 -16.44 -9.67
CA ASN A 31 9.07 -15.85 -9.46
C ASN A 31 9.08 -14.73 -8.43
N GLY A 32 7.89 -14.23 -8.04
CA GLY A 32 7.72 -13.16 -7.06
C GLY A 32 7.81 -11.77 -7.67
N LEU A 33 7.75 -10.77 -6.79
CA LEU A 33 7.94 -9.36 -7.10
C LEU A 33 9.41 -8.99 -6.91
N VAL A 34 10.08 -8.56 -7.97
CA VAL A 34 11.44 -8.04 -7.89
C VAL A 34 11.38 -6.51 -7.83
N LEU A 35 11.71 -5.97 -6.66
CA LEU A 35 11.87 -4.53 -6.43
C LEU A 35 13.26 -4.10 -6.87
N LEU A 36 13.34 -3.19 -7.81
CA LEU A 36 14.61 -2.57 -8.21
C LEU A 36 15.15 -1.65 -7.09
N PRO A 37 16.46 -1.36 -7.07
CA PRO A 37 16.99 -0.34 -6.17
C PRO A 37 16.26 0.99 -6.30
N LYS A 38 15.95 1.63 -5.16
CA LYS A 38 15.29 2.96 -5.09
C LYS A 38 13.94 3.04 -5.81
N SER A 39 13.27 1.91 -6.00
CA SER A 39 11.95 1.85 -6.65
C SER A 39 10.82 1.61 -5.66
N ALA A 40 9.63 2.00 -6.05
CA ALA A 40 8.41 1.80 -5.29
C ALA A 40 7.33 1.12 -6.15
N VAL A 41 6.48 0.34 -5.50
CA VAL A 41 5.29 -0.28 -6.11
C VAL A 41 4.11 -0.20 -5.15
N LEU A 42 2.91 -0.15 -5.69
CA LEU A 42 1.70 -0.41 -4.92
C LEU A 42 1.33 -1.89 -5.05
N ALA A 43 1.15 -2.56 -3.94
CA ALA A 43 0.68 -3.94 -3.87
C ALA A 43 -0.56 -4.02 -2.98
N VAL A 44 -1.21 -5.18 -2.93
CA VAL A 44 -2.41 -5.38 -2.11
C VAL A 44 -2.20 -6.58 -1.17
N SER A 45 -2.75 -6.48 0.04
CA SER A 45 -2.76 -7.60 0.98
C SER A 45 -3.55 -8.79 0.44
N ALA A 46 -3.13 -10.01 0.78
CA ALA A 46 -3.93 -11.20 0.50
C ALA A 46 -5.16 -11.29 1.41
N GLU A 47 -5.04 -10.73 2.62
CA GLU A 47 -6.11 -10.70 3.61
C GLU A 47 -7.07 -9.54 3.37
N GLU A 48 -8.38 -9.81 3.41
CA GLU A 48 -9.40 -8.77 3.57
C GLU A 48 -9.46 -8.38 5.06
N ILE A 49 -9.41 -7.09 5.33
CA ILE A 49 -9.46 -6.53 6.68
C ILE A 49 -10.82 -5.89 6.92
N TYR A 50 -11.39 -6.15 8.09
CA TYR A 50 -12.50 -5.39 8.65
C TYR A 50 -12.08 -4.82 10.00
N MET A 51 -11.93 -3.51 10.05
CA MET A 51 -11.60 -2.80 11.29
C MET A 51 -12.88 -2.40 12.02
N PRO A 52 -13.22 -3.04 13.14
CA PRO A 52 -14.47 -2.75 13.83
C PRO A 52 -14.47 -1.36 14.47
N GLN A 53 -15.67 -0.85 14.74
CA GLN A 53 -15.83 0.42 15.46
C GLN A 53 -15.14 0.39 16.82
N GLY A 54 -14.42 1.45 17.13
CA GLY A 54 -13.67 1.59 18.38
C GLY A 54 -12.29 0.95 18.35
N TYR A 55 -11.83 0.53 17.18
CA TYR A 55 -10.46 0.06 16.95
C TYR A 55 -9.84 0.77 15.76
N MET A 56 -8.53 0.86 15.75
CA MET A 56 -7.74 1.32 14.62
C MET A 56 -6.53 0.43 14.46
N GLY A 57 -6.00 0.36 13.26
CA GLY A 57 -4.80 -0.41 12.94
C GLY A 57 -3.61 0.48 12.60
N LEU A 58 -2.42 -0.06 12.82
CA LEU A 58 -1.18 0.51 12.34
C LEU A 58 -0.37 -0.57 11.67
N LEU A 59 -0.19 -0.43 10.36
CA LEU A 59 0.63 -1.32 9.56
C LEU A 59 2.11 -1.02 9.81
N GLN A 60 2.89 -2.07 10.01
CA GLN A 60 4.34 -1.96 10.15
C GLN A 60 5.05 -3.00 9.29
N THR A 61 6.15 -2.63 8.69
CA THR A 61 7.00 -3.56 7.96
C THR A 61 7.52 -4.64 8.89
N LYS A 62 7.48 -5.90 8.46
CA LYS A 62 8.09 -7.00 9.21
C LYS A 62 9.57 -6.73 9.42
N GLY A 63 10.05 -6.91 10.65
CA GLY A 63 11.42 -6.56 11.03
C GLY A 63 12.51 -7.18 10.15
N SER A 64 12.35 -8.41 9.67
CA SER A 64 13.29 -9.05 8.75
C SER A 64 13.36 -8.36 7.39
N LEU A 65 12.23 -7.90 6.87
CA LEU A 65 12.17 -7.15 5.61
C LEU A 65 12.69 -5.71 5.78
N ALA A 66 12.37 -5.08 6.90
CA ALA A 66 12.88 -3.74 7.24
C ALA A 66 14.41 -3.70 7.32
N ARG A 67 15.05 -4.78 7.79
CA ARG A 67 16.53 -4.90 7.81
C ARG A 67 17.17 -5.07 6.44
N MET A 68 16.38 -5.33 5.41
CA MET A 68 16.80 -5.28 4.00
C MET A 68 16.57 -3.88 3.39
N LEU A 69 16.26 -2.89 4.21
CA LEU A 69 15.94 -1.50 3.82
C LEU A 69 14.71 -1.40 2.91
N VAL A 70 13.72 -2.28 3.13
CA VAL A 70 12.42 -2.22 2.45
C VAL A 70 11.38 -1.72 3.43
N SER A 71 10.60 -0.72 3.00
CA SER A 71 9.39 -0.25 3.70
C SER A 71 8.14 -0.83 3.05
N LEU A 72 7.18 -1.26 3.85
CA LEU A 72 5.88 -1.75 3.38
C LEU A 72 4.85 -0.62 3.22
N HIS A 73 5.00 0.45 3.96
CA HIS A 73 4.25 1.68 3.82
C HIS A 73 5.22 2.86 3.79
N PHE A 74 5.03 3.75 2.85
CA PHE A 74 5.92 4.91 2.72
C PHE A 74 5.50 6.02 3.70
N SER A 75 4.22 6.34 3.74
CA SER A 75 3.69 7.39 4.59
C SER A 75 2.33 7.09 5.22
N ASP A 76 1.54 6.17 4.66
CA ASP A 76 0.20 5.83 5.14
C ASP A 76 0.15 4.39 5.64
N GLY A 77 0.40 4.21 6.93
CA GLY A 77 0.29 2.91 7.61
C GLY A 77 -0.97 2.77 8.46
N GLN A 78 -1.86 3.75 8.45
CA GLN A 78 -3.04 3.77 9.30
C GLN A 78 -4.19 2.99 8.68
N VAL A 79 -4.90 2.22 9.49
CA VAL A 79 -6.15 1.55 9.12
C VAL A 79 -7.25 2.06 10.03
N ASP A 80 -8.14 2.86 9.45
CA ASP A 80 -9.18 3.56 10.20
C ASP A 80 -10.30 2.63 10.69
N SER A 81 -10.96 3.06 11.77
CA SER A 81 -12.15 2.43 12.30
C SER A 81 -13.26 2.39 11.24
N GLY A 82 -13.80 1.22 10.96
CA GLY A 82 -14.80 1.00 9.90
C GLY A 82 -14.21 0.67 8.53
N PHE A 83 -12.88 0.69 8.36
CA PHE A 83 -12.25 0.25 7.10
C PHE A 83 -12.65 -1.19 6.79
N ARG A 84 -12.97 -1.45 5.54
CA ARG A 84 -13.20 -2.79 5.01
C ARG A 84 -12.59 -2.91 3.62
N GLY A 85 -11.80 -3.95 3.40
CA GLY A 85 -11.16 -4.25 2.12
C GLY A 85 -9.75 -4.80 2.27
N HIS A 86 -9.04 -4.87 1.18
CA HIS A 86 -7.62 -5.22 1.17
C HIS A 86 -6.78 -3.95 1.38
N ILE A 87 -5.71 -4.06 2.18
CA ILE A 87 -4.79 -2.94 2.42
C ILE A 87 -3.90 -2.76 1.20
N THR A 88 -3.82 -1.54 0.68
CA THR A 88 -2.80 -1.17 -0.30
C THR A 88 -1.48 -0.92 0.41
N PHE A 89 -0.44 -1.63 0.01
CA PHE A 89 0.93 -1.45 0.48
C PHE A 89 1.68 -0.51 -0.46
N GLU A 90 2.40 0.45 0.08
CA GLU A 90 3.30 1.36 -0.62
C GLU A 90 4.74 0.85 -0.47
N ILE A 91 5.08 -0.23 -1.16
CA ILE A 91 6.36 -0.92 -0.95
C ILE A 91 7.49 -0.13 -1.60
N PHE A 92 8.48 0.26 -0.81
CA PHE A 92 9.66 0.99 -1.26
C PHE A 92 10.94 0.24 -0.90
N ASN A 93 11.81 0.03 -1.88
CA ASN A 93 13.15 -0.51 -1.70
C ASN A 93 14.18 0.62 -1.60
N ALA A 94 14.61 0.95 -0.39
CA ALA A 94 15.62 1.97 -0.15
C ALA A 94 17.06 1.46 -0.33
N SER A 95 17.26 0.16 -0.55
CA SER A 95 18.60 -0.43 -0.73
C SER A 95 19.13 -0.25 -2.14
N ASP A 96 20.40 -0.61 -2.33
CA ASP A 96 21.07 -0.66 -3.64
C ASP A 96 21.01 -2.06 -4.28
N PHE A 97 20.25 -2.97 -3.69
CA PHE A 97 20.08 -4.34 -4.16
C PHE A 97 18.68 -4.58 -4.75
N LYS A 98 18.59 -5.49 -5.71
CA LYS A 98 17.30 -6.05 -6.11
C LYS A 98 16.76 -6.93 -4.99
N ILE A 99 15.55 -6.68 -4.55
CA ILE A 99 14.88 -7.46 -3.49
C ILE A 99 13.72 -8.24 -4.09
N CYS A 100 13.73 -9.55 -3.92
CA CYS A 100 12.64 -10.41 -4.35
C CYS A 100 11.69 -10.72 -3.19
N ILE A 101 10.41 -10.39 -3.36
CA ILE A 101 9.34 -10.76 -2.43
C ILE A 101 8.45 -11.79 -3.13
N ARG A 102 8.40 -13.02 -2.62
CA ARG A 102 7.55 -14.07 -3.18
C ARG A 102 6.09 -13.83 -2.81
N LYS A 103 5.18 -14.29 -3.68
CA LYS A 103 3.74 -14.26 -3.42
C LYS A 103 3.44 -14.89 -2.06
N LEU A 104 2.55 -14.27 -1.28
CA LEU A 104 2.14 -14.67 0.08
C LEU A 104 3.25 -14.64 1.14
N ASN A 105 4.40 -14.05 0.86
CA ASN A 105 5.36 -13.79 1.93
C ASN A 105 4.72 -12.89 3.01
N LYS A 106 4.98 -13.21 4.27
CA LYS A 106 4.59 -12.36 5.39
C LYS A 106 5.50 -11.14 5.44
N VAL A 107 5.01 -10.01 4.93
CA VAL A 107 5.80 -8.77 4.73
C VAL A 107 5.56 -7.72 5.81
N GLY A 108 4.44 -7.79 6.53
CA GLY A 108 4.07 -6.81 7.53
C GLY A 108 3.35 -7.40 8.74
N ASN A 109 3.10 -6.54 9.71
CA ASN A 109 2.27 -6.78 10.88
C ASN A 109 1.25 -5.65 10.98
N LEU A 110 0.00 -5.99 11.25
CA LEU A 110 -1.03 -5.03 11.59
C LEU A 110 -1.20 -5.02 13.12
N TYR A 111 -0.80 -3.95 13.76
CA TYR A 111 -1.07 -3.71 15.17
C TYR A 111 -2.45 -3.12 15.32
N VAL A 112 -3.28 -3.67 16.20
CA VAL A 112 -4.64 -3.21 16.41
C VAL A 112 -4.74 -2.59 17.80
N PHE A 113 -5.22 -1.35 17.85
CA PHE A 113 -5.37 -0.58 19.08
C PHE A 113 -6.84 -0.27 19.33
N LYS A 114 -7.22 -0.23 20.60
CA LYS A 114 -8.53 0.27 21.02
C LYS A 114 -8.52 1.80 20.94
N ALA A 115 -9.49 2.37 20.24
CA ALA A 115 -9.65 3.82 20.21
C ALA A 115 -10.16 4.35 21.56
N SER A 116 -9.73 5.56 21.94
CA SER A 116 -10.13 6.22 23.19
C SER A 116 -11.63 6.57 23.23
N THR A 117 -12.26 6.68 22.06
CA THR A 117 -13.69 6.98 21.92
C THR A 117 -14.32 6.18 20.79
N LYS A 118 -15.60 5.82 20.96
CA LYS A 118 -16.42 5.23 19.88
C LYS A 118 -17.22 6.29 19.10
N LYS A 119 -17.17 7.54 19.51
CA LYS A 119 -17.96 8.65 18.95
C LYS A 119 -17.28 9.32 17.75
N HIS A 120 -16.65 8.56 16.87
CA HIS A 120 -16.09 9.12 15.65
C HIS A 120 -16.81 8.55 14.43
N LYS A 121 -16.78 9.29 13.35
CA LYS A 121 -17.33 8.84 12.07
C LYS A 121 -16.53 7.62 11.60
N LEU A 122 -17.25 6.54 11.28
CA LEU A 122 -16.61 5.37 10.67
C LEU A 122 -16.05 5.73 9.30
N TYR A 123 -14.93 5.11 8.96
CA TYR A 123 -14.37 5.26 7.64
C TYR A 123 -15.35 4.76 6.58
N SER A 124 -15.68 5.64 5.65
CA SER A 124 -16.47 5.37 4.45
C SER A 124 -15.80 6.02 3.24
N GLY A 125 -14.47 6.06 3.27
CA GLY A 125 -13.65 6.73 2.28
C GLY A 125 -13.55 5.98 0.96
N ARG A 126 -12.88 6.61 0.00
CA ARG A 126 -12.76 6.18 -1.39
C ARG A 126 -12.03 4.86 -1.59
N TYR A 127 -11.25 4.42 -0.59
CA TYR A 127 -10.46 3.19 -0.63
C TYR A 127 -11.14 1.99 0.06
N SER A 128 -12.40 2.16 0.52
CA SER A 128 -13.20 1.06 1.05
C SER A 128 -13.53 0.03 -0.03
N HIS A 129 -13.56 -1.25 0.35
CA HIS A 129 -13.92 -2.37 -0.53
C HIS A 129 -12.98 -2.57 -1.74
N SER A 130 -11.78 -2.01 -1.71
CA SER A 130 -10.80 -2.24 -2.76
C SER A 130 -10.30 -3.68 -2.72
N THR A 131 -10.22 -4.31 -3.90
CA THR A 131 -9.68 -5.67 -4.10
C THR A 131 -8.36 -5.66 -4.89
N VAL A 132 -7.95 -4.49 -5.33
CA VAL A 132 -6.71 -4.25 -6.09
C VAL A 132 -5.97 -3.07 -5.47
N PRO A 133 -4.64 -2.94 -5.69
CA PRO A 133 -3.92 -1.75 -5.25
C PRO A 133 -4.55 -0.50 -5.85
N THR A 134 -4.80 0.50 -5.01
CA THR A 134 -5.53 1.70 -5.42
C THR A 134 -4.58 2.89 -5.49
N LEU A 135 -4.50 3.52 -6.67
CA LEU A 135 -3.88 4.83 -6.84
C LEU A 135 -4.74 5.92 -6.21
N GLN A 136 -4.18 7.14 -6.12
CA GLN A 136 -4.99 8.26 -5.65
C GLN A 136 -6.29 8.39 -6.45
N VAL A 137 -7.39 8.59 -5.75
CA VAL A 137 -8.70 8.87 -6.36
C VAL A 137 -8.86 10.39 -6.46
N PRO A 138 -9.18 10.94 -7.65
CA PRO A 138 -9.36 12.38 -7.82
C PRO A 138 -10.38 12.96 -6.86
N TYR A 139 -10.17 14.21 -6.46
CA TYR A 139 -11.20 14.97 -5.76
C TYR A 139 -12.31 15.33 -6.75
N VAL A 140 -13.54 14.93 -6.43
CA VAL A 140 -14.77 15.28 -7.17
C VAL A 140 -15.47 16.40 -6.45
#